data_f7880c6fd94315d1f85cad57a31ead1c
#
_entry.id   f7880c6fd94315d1f85cad57a31ead1c
#
_cell.length_a   1.000
_cell.length_b   1.000
_cell.length_c   1.000
_cell.angle_alpha   90.00
_cell.angle_beta   90.00
_cell.angle_gamma   90.00
#
_symmetry.space_group_name_H-M   'P 1'
#
loop_
_entity.id
_entity.type
_entity.pdbx_description
1 polymer ?
#
loop_
_entity_poly.entity_id
_entity_poly.type
_entity_poly.pdbx_seq_one_letter_code
_entity_poly.pdbx_strand_id
1 'polypeptide(L)'
;YGFFIFYNASPDYAQQIPANGSNQTRGLVTWTETKILGQAAYQYSVNIYDDKARLIQVKSKNQTGGADLITTQYSWSGQPLVMLQKQIKSGANAQTSFTVTKFIYDDLGRVLRTDKKIQHTNVGGNVLPSVYTTVSQVEYDALGQLKQKTVGSKKNPANNTYYSPRQPLQEQAYEYNIRGWLLNVNKGYMNNANTNQYFAMELGYDKNASLSTFAPLYNGNIAGMLWKSEGDQQRRKYNFSYDAANRLTAGAFAQYVSGSGSSAVFNISANIDYSVSGLTYDANGNLKTMTQKGLILNASPTIDQFTYNYKNTEYSNKLAKVTDSAAAASSGKLGDFKDGNVGATDDYSYDVNGNLTADLNKGISAISYN
;
A
#
# COMPACT_ATOMS: atom_id res chain seq x y z
N TYR A 1 -6.43 9.18 36.81
CA TYR A 1 -7.65 9.12 35.94
C TYR A 1 -8.05 10.51 35.41
N GLY A 2 -7.87 11.62 36.17
CA GLY A 2 -8.32 12.96 35.77
C GLY A 2 -7.76 13.46 34.44
N PHE A 3 -6.52 13.12 34.06
CA PHE A 3 -5.90 13.55 32.79
C PHE A 3 -6.65 12.99 31.55
N PHE A 4 -7.25 11.81 31.66
CA PHE A 4 -7.86 11.15 30.52
C PHE A 4 -9.31 11.59 30.23
N ILE A 5 -10.04 12.15 31.20
CA ILE A 5 -11.45 12.50 31.04
C ILE A 5 -11.71 13.91 30.53
N PHE A 6 -10.70 14.80 30.53
CA PHE A 6 -10.85 16.17 30.06
C PHE A 6 -10.39 16.34 28.62
N TYR A 7 -11.15 17.10 27.87
CA TYR A 7 -10.80 17.52 26.52
C TYR A 7 -9.62 18.51 26.55
N ASN A 8 -8.63 18.31 25.67
CA ASN A 8 -7.49 19.22 25.54
C ASN A 8 -7.66 20.07 24.29
N ALA A 9 -8.01 21.36 24.46
CA ALA A 9 -8.08 22.31 23.35
C ALA A 9 -6.69 22.55 22.70
N SER A 10 -6.66 22.91 21.42
CA SER A 10 -5.47 23.30 20.71
C SER A 10 -5.75 24.53 19.85
N PRO A 11 -4.82 25.51 19.76
CA PRO A 11 -4.97 26.67 18.92
C PRO A 11 -4.93 26.36 17.42
N ASP A 12 -4.55 25.13 17.04
CA ASP A 12 -4.50 24.73 15.63
C ASP A 12 -5.88 24.44 15.02
N TYR A 13 -6.95 24.49 15.79
CA TYR A 13 -8.32 24.32 15.30
C TYR A 13 -8.88 25.64 14.74
N ALA A 14 -9.50 25.58 13.56
CA ALA A 14 -10.15 26.70 12.93
C ALA A 14 -11.47 27.12 13.61
N GLN A 15 -12.11 26.20 14.32
CA GLN A 15 -13.37 26.43 15.03
C GLN A 15 -13.19 26.06 16.50
N GLN A 16 -13.94 26.76 17.35
CA GLN A 16 -13.96 26.45 18.76
C GLN A 16 -14.59 25.06 18.95
N ILE A 17 -13.86 24.17 19.58
CA ILE A 17 -14.38 22.88 20.01
C ILE A 17 -14.92 23.08 21.44
N PRO A 18 -16.03 22.45 21.82
CA PRO A 18 -16.56 22.54 23.17
C PRO A 18 -15.47 22.30 24.20
N ALA A 19 -15.44 23.09 25.26
CA ALA A 19 -14.44 22.95 26.33
C ALA A 19 -14.54 21.60 27.04
N ASN A 20 -15.72 20.96 26.97
CA ASN A 20 -16.02 19.65 27.53
C ASN A 20 -16.69 18.78 26.46
N GLY A 21 -16.50 17.48 26.55
CA GLY A 21 -17.30 16.54 25.78
C GLY A 21 -18.77 16.56 26.17
N SER A 22 -19.62 16.00 25.34
CA SER A 22 -21.04 15.83 25.63
C SER A 22 -21.26 14.79 26.73
N ASN A 23 -22.25 15.03 27.54
CA ASN A 23 -22.78 14.05 28.50
C ASN A 23 -23.82 13.09 27.88
N GLN A 24 -24.18 13.29 26.62
CA GLN A 24 -25.13 12.45 25.89
C GLN A 24 -24.41 11.22 25.30
N THR A 25 -23.97 10.33 26.16
CA THR A 25 -23.14 9.16 25.75
C THR A 25 -23.91 7.83 25.82
N ARG A 26 -25.25 7.86 25.98
CA ARG A 26 -26.05 6.65 26.06
C ARG A 26 -25.90 5.80 24.78
N GLY A 27 -25.48 4.54 24.97
CA GLY A 27 -25.23 3.60 23.87
C GLY A 27 -23.87 3.77 23.19
N LEU A 28 -23.02 4.72 23.61
CA LEU A 28 -21.68 4.93 23.08
C LEU A 28 -20.63 4.31 24.01
N VAL A 29 -19.57 3.78 23.42
CA VAL A 29 -18.42 3.26 24.16
C VAL A 29 -17.56 4.42 24.62
N THR A 30 -17.62 4.77 25.90
CA THR A 30 -16.87 5.90 26.46
C THR A 30 -15.47 5.53 26.92
N TRP A 31 -15.23 4.27 27.25
CA TRP A 31 -13.90 3.76 27.54
C TRP A 31 -13.81 2.24 27.31
N THR A 32 -12.60 1.76 27.12
CA THR A 32 -12.27 0.35 27.01
C THR A 32 -11.06 0.02 27.86
N GLU A 33 -11.05 -1.18 28.41
CA GLU A 33 -9.92 -1.76 29.13
C GLU A 33 -9.61 -3.12 28.50
N THR A 34 -8.37 -3.32 28.07
CA THR A 34 -7.91 -4.56 27.46
C THR A 34 -6.74 -5.11 28.26
N LYS A 35 -6.88 -6.32 28.78
CA LYS A 35 -5.80 -6.99 29.50
C LYS A 35 -4.67 -7.38 28.54
N ILE A 36 -3.44 -7.09 28.90
CA ILE A 36 -2.27 -7.57 28.16
C ILE A 36 -1.99 -9.01 28.59
N LEU A 37 -2.11 -9.95 27.66
CA LEU A 37 -1.89 -11.37 27.96
C LEU A 37 -0.45 -11.61 28.45
N GLY A 38 -0.32 -12.43 29.47
CA GLY A 38 0.98 -12.72 30.10
C GLY A 38 1.51 -11.63 31.07
N GLN A 39 0.75 -10.52 31.26
CA GLN A 39 1.15 -9.44 32.16
C GLN A 39 0.03 -9.08 33.14
N ALA A 40 0.38 -8.47 34.25
CA ALA A 40 -0.59 -7.88 35.21
C ALA A 40 -1.00 -6.45 34.81
N ALA A 41 -0.92 -6.10 33.52
CA ALA A 41 -1.12 -4.77 32.97
C ALA A 41 -2.33 -4.73 32.02
N TYR A 42 -2.92 -3.54 31.91
CA TYR A 42 -4.05 -3.25 31.05
C TYR A 42 -3.75 -2.05 30.16
N GLN A 43 -4.29 -2.08 28.95
CA GLN A 43 -4.38 -0.92 28.06
C GLN A 43 -5.74 -0.25 28.24
N TYR A 44 -5.73 1.06 28.30
CA TYR A 44 -6.93 1.87 28.49
C TYR A 44 -7.12 2.78 27.28
N SER A 45 -8.36 2.93 26.84
CA SER A 45 -8.74 3.96 25.89
C SER A 45 -10.02 4.66 26.37
N VAL A 46 -10.03 5.98 26.25
CA VAL A 46 -11.18 6.83 26.61
C VAL A 46 -11.62 7.57 25.36
N ASN A 47 -12.93 7.53 25.09
CA ASN A 47 -13.58 8.17 23.97
C ASN A 47 -14.41 9.35 24.46
N ILE A 48 -14.23 10.52 23.85
CA ILE A 48 -14.97 11.74 24.16
C ILE A 48 -15.75 12.14 22.91
N TYR A 49 -17.05 12.39 23.10
CA TYR A 49 -18.00 12.67 22.02
C TYR A 49 -18.53 14.09 22.11
N ASP A 50 -18.98 14.64 20.98
CA ASP A 50 -19.76 15.87 20.92
C ASP A 50 -21.27 15.59 21.03
N ASP A 51 -22.10 16.65 21.01
CA ASP A 51 -23.56 16.55 21.12
C ASP A 51 -24.23 15.87 19.92
N LYS A 52 -23.48 15.60 18.84
CA LYS A 52 -23.92 14.83 17.69
C LYS A 52 -23.43 13.38 17.72
N ALA A 53 -22.94 12.90 18.85
CA ALA A 53 -22.37 11.59 19.06
C ALA A 53 -21.12 11.31 18.16
N ARG A 54 -20.42 12.36 17.70
CA ARG A 54 -19.19 12.22 16.93
C ARG A 54 -17.99 12.13 17.89
N LEU A 55 -17.08 11.23 17.60
CA LEU A 55 -15.87 10.99 18.40
C LEU A 55 -14.86 12.14 18.20
N ILE A 56 -14.83 13.10 19.13
CA ILE A 56 -13.98 14.28 19.02
C ILE A 56 -12.58 14.08 19.63
N GLN A 57 -12.44 13.16 20.59
CA GLN A 57 -11.12 12.84 21.14
C GLN A 57 -11.04 11.38 21.59
N VAL A 58 -9.92 10.75 21.28
CA VAL A 58 -9.52 9.45 21.82
C VAL A 58 -8.23 9.63 22.60
N LYS A 59 -8.18 9.09 23.80
CA LYS A 59 -6.97 9.04 24.63
C LYS A 59 -6.69 7.61 25.03
N SER A 60 -5.48 7.14 24.81
CA SER A 60 -5.09 5.78 25.18
C SER A 60 -3.71 5.76 25.87
N LYS A 61 -3.52 4.78 26.72
CA LYS A 61 -2.22 4.45 27.27
C LYS A 61 -1.52 3.52 26.31
N ASN A 62 -0.28 3.83 25.92
CA ASN A 62 0.51 2.98 25.02
C ASN A 62 1.42 2.01 25.80
N GLN A 63 2.06 1.08 25.09
CA GLN A 63 2.91 0.05 25.68
C GLN A 63 4.12 0.59 26.45
N THR A 64 4.56 1.81 26.17
CA THR A 64 5.69 2.44 26.90
C THR A 64 5.28 3.08 28.22
N GLY A 65 3.99 3.02 28.57
CA GLY A 65 3.41 3.73 29.71
C GLY A 65 3.11 5.20 29.43
N GLY A 66 3.40 5.68 28.23
CA GLY A 66 3.02 7.00 27.74
C GLY A 66 1.56 7.05 27.27
N ALA A 67 1.21 8.10 26.52
CA ALA A 67 -0.16 8.32 26.06
C ALA A 67 -0.23 8.68 24.58
N ASP A 68 -1.26 8.20 23.91
CA ASP A 68 -1.64 8.60 22.55
C ASP A 68 -2.96 9.37 22.62
N LEU A 69 -2.97 10.55 22.02
CA LEU A 69 -4.14 11.42 21.94
C LEU A 69 -4.44 11.71 20.48
N ILE A 70 -5.67 11.45 20.06
CA ILE A 70 -6.18 11.85 18.76
C ILE A 70 -7.37 12.75 18.99
N THR A 71 -7.34 13.97 18.43
CA THR A 71 -8.43 14.92 18.53
C THR A 71 -8.88 15.32 17.14
N THR A 72 -10.16 15.25 16.84
CA THR A 72 -10.74 15.53 15.54
C THR A 72 -11.75 16.65 15.62
N GLN A 73 -11.56 17.67 14.77
CA GLN A 73 -12.56 18.69 14.51
C GLN A 73 -13.35 18.32 13.26
N TYR A 74 -14.67 18.41 13.36
CA TYR A 74 -15.56 18.10 12.24
C TYR A 74 -16.22 19.35 11.65
N SER A 75 -16.56 19.28 10.38
CA SER A 75 -17.52 20.18 9.76
C SER A 75 -18.93 19.94 10.32
N TRP A 76 -19.86 20.83 9.97
CA TRP A 76 -21.28 20.59 10.30
C TRP A 76 -21.80 19.27 9.72
N SER A 77 -21.38 18.92 8.50
CA SER A 77 -21.76 17.70 7.77
C SER A 77 -21.04 16.42 8.27
N GLY A 78 -20.14 16.52 9.25
CA GLY A 78 -19.46 15.35 9.83
C GLY A 78 -18.11 15.01 9.18
N GLN A 79 -17.59 15.84 8.29
CA GLN A 79 -16.28 15.62 7.68
C GLN A 79 -15.16 16.07 8.63
N PRO A 80 -14.09 15.29 8.85
CA PRO A 80 -12.92 15.72 9.59
C PRO A 80 -12.25 16.94 8.93
N LEU A 81 -12.15 18.07 9.61
CA LEU A 81 -11.46 19.27 9.11
C LEU A 81 -10.01 19.31 9.56
N VAL A 82 -9.78 19.05 10.84
CA VAL A 82 -8.45 19.00 11.44
C VAL A 82 -8.36 17.82 12.38
N MET A 83 -7.27 17.09 12.29
CA MET A 83 -6.93 16.00 13.20
C MET A 83 -5.59 16.32 13.87
N LEU A 84 -5.58 16.30 15.20
CA LEU A 84 -4.38 16.43 16.02
C LEU A 84 -4.04 15.06 16.59
N GLN A 85 -2.82 14.62 16.38
CA GLN A 85 -2.29 13.39 16.94
C GLN A 85 -1.06 13.70 17.79
N LYS A 86 -1.13 13.41 19.08
CA LYS A 86 0.00 13.52 20.01
C LYS A 86 0.34 12.14 20.53
N GLN A 87 1.60 11.76 20.36
CA GLN A 87 2.14 10.50 20.87
C GLN A 87 3.24 10.80 21.88
N ILE A 88 3.13 10.24 23.07
CA ILE A 88 4.09 10.39 24.14
C ILE A 88 4.69 9.01 24.42
N LYS A 89 5.95 8.84 24.11
CA LYS A 89 6.73 7.68 24.53
C LYS A 89 7.35 7.98 25.90
N SER A 90 7.12 7.12 26.89
CA SER A 90 7.71 7.20 28.23
C SER A 90 8.90 6.23 28.38
N GLY A 91 9.64 6.35 29.47
CA GLY A 91 10.79 5.47 29.78
C GLY A 91 12.07 5.83 29.01
N ALA A 92 12.86 4.82 28.69
CA ALA A 92 14.11 5.02 27.97
C ALA A 92 13.89 5.68 26.60
N ASN A 93 14.67 6.74 26.30
CA ASN A 93 14.50 7.57 25.11
C ASN A 93 13.08 8.17 25.01
N ALA A 94 12.59 8.76 26.09
CA ALA A 94 11.30 9.47 26.14
C ALA A 94 11.26 10.55 25.06
N GLN A 95 10.15 10.60 24.32
CA GLN A 95 9.95 11.56 23.22
C GLN A 95 8.49 11.85 23.01
N THR A 96 8.20 13.01 22.47
CA THR A 96 6.85 13.41 22.10
C THR A 96 6.84 13.77 20.61
N SER A 97 5.88 13.24 19.89
CA SER A 97 5.55 13.64 18.53
C SER A 97 4.16 14.26 18.50
N PHE A 98 4.02 15.32 17.72
CA PHE A 98 2.75 16.01 17.52
C PHE A 98 2.53 16.26 16.04
N THR A 99 1.43 15.76 15.50
CA THR A 99 1.07 15.91 14.10
C THR A 99 -0.29 16.58 14.00
N VAL A 100 -0.34 17.68 13.23
CA VAL A 100 -1.58 18.34 12.81
C VAL A 100 -1.84 17.98 11.35
N THR A 101 -2.99 17.40 11.07
CA THR A 101 -3.45 17.10 9.71
C THR A 101 -4.68 17.92 9.41
N LYS A 102 -4.65 18.72 8.33
CA LYS A 102 -5.78 19.52 7.86
C LYS A 102 -6.27 18.95 6.54
N PHE A 103 -7.59 18.79 6.42
CA PHE A 103 -8.24 18.32 5.22
C PHE A 103 -9.01 19.46 4.56
N ILE A 104 -8.97 19.54 3.25
CA ILE A 104 -9.73 20.47 2.42
C ILE A 104 -10.56 19.65 1.46
N TYR A 105 -11.82 19.98 1.34
CA TYR A 105 -12.83 19.24 0.58
C TYR A 105 -13.35 20.07 -0.58
N ASP A 106 -13.89 19.40 -1.58
CA ASP A 106 -14.73 20.01 -2.59
C ASP A 106 -16.20 20.11 -2.12
N ASP A 107 -17.04 20.70 -2.96
CA ASP A 107 -18.47 20.90 -2.66
C ASP A 107 -19.26 19.57 -2.58
N LEU A 108 -18.71 18.49 -3.11
CA LEU A 108 -19.26 17.12 -3.02
C LEU A 108 -18.75 16.35 -1.80
N GLY A 109 -17.89 16.96 -0.99
CA GLY A 109 -17.35 16.34 0.22
C GLY A 109 -16.17 15.40 -0.02
N ARG A 110 -15.53 15.44 -1.19
CA ARG A 110 -14.31 14.65 -1.48
C ARG A 110 -13.07 15.43 -1.05
N VAL A 111 -12.07 14.73 -0.50
CA VAL A 111 -10.82 15.37 -0.09
C VAL A 111 -10.05 15.88 -1.31
N LEU A 112 -9.81 17.19 -1.38
CA LEU A 112 -8.97 17.82 -2.40
C LEU A 112 -7.51 17.96 -1.96
N ARG A 113 -7.29 18.27 -0.68
CA ARG A 113 -5.92 18.52 -0.19
C ARG A 113 -5.76 18.10 1.25
N THR A 114 -4.61 17.51 1.53
CA THR A 114 -4.18 17.17 2.88
C THR A 114 -2.90 17.93 3.21
N ASP A 115 -2.94 18.74 4.25
CA ASP A 115 -1.82 19.52 4.75
C ASP A 115 -1.38 18.99 6.12
N LYS A 116 -0.08 19.03 6.42
CA LYS A 116 0.44 18.60 7.72
C LYS A 116 1.43 19.59 8.32
N LYS A 117 1.45 19.62 9.65
CA LYS A 117 2.54 20.13 10.48
C LYS A 117 3.01 19.01 11.40
N ILE A 118 4.30 18.91 11.62
CA ILE A 118 4.88 17.88 12.50
C ILE A 118 5.87 18.54 13.43
N GLN A 119 5.75 18.24 14.71
CA GLN A 119 6.70 18.56 15.77
C GLN A 119 7.21 17.26 16.39
N HIS A 120 8.49 17.20 16.69
CA HIS A 120 9.09 16.05 17.34
C HIS A 120 10.21 16.48 18.27
N THR A 121 10.29 15.90 19.48
CA THR A 121 11.25 16.28 20.52
C THR A 121 12.70 16.37 20.03
N ASN A 122 13.10 15.45 19.12
CA ASN A 122 14.48 15.32 18.65
C ASN A 122 14.72 15.98 17.28
N VAL A 123 13.76 16.70 16.74
CA VAL A 123 13.84 17.28 15.38
C VAL A 123 13.37 18.72 15.38
N GLY A 124 14.11 19.58 14.68
CA GLY A 124 13.68 20.98 14.42
C GLY A 124 13.52 21.83 15.67
N GLY A 125 14.29 21.57 16.74
CA GLY A 125 14.20 22.35 17.98
C GLY A 125 12.90 22.12 18.77
N ASN A 126 12.17 21.03 18.49
CA ASN A 126 10.89 20.73 19.13
C ASN A 126 9.81 21.82 18.94
N VAL A 127 9.80 22.49 17.80
CA VAL A 127 8.86 23.58 17.50
C VAL A 127 7.87 23.12 16.44
N LEU A 128 6.57 23.38 16.67
CA LEU A 128 5.54 23.18 15.65
C LEU A 128 5.69 24.24 14.56
N PRO A 129 5.87 23.84 13.27
CA PRO A 129 6.01 24.83 12.20
C PRO A 129 4.80 25.77 12.10
N SER A 130 5.06 27.06 11.81
CA SER A 130 3.99 28.03 11.58
C SER A 130 3.19 27.73 10.30
N VAL A 131 3.85 27.15 9.28
CA VAL A 131 3.29 26.88 7.95
C VAL A 131 2.99 25.39 7.79
N TYR A 132 1.88 25.08 7.16
CA TYR A 132 1.54 23.71 6.75
C TYR A 132 2.34 23.28 5.53
N THR A 133 2.70 22.01 5.51
CA THR A 133 3.24 21.34 4.33
C THR A 133 2.13 20.54 3.65
N THR A 134 1.86 20.84 2.39
CA THR A 134 0.93 20.03 1.60
C THR A 134 1.55 18.66 1.32
N VAL A 135 0.93 17.60 1.81
CA VAL A 135 1.38 16.21 1.62
C VAL A 135 0.79 15.61 0.36
N SER A 136 -0.47 15.94 0.07
CA SER A 136 -1.14 15.51 -1.15
C SER A 136 -2.20 16.52 -1.58
N GLN A 137 -2.40 16.60 -2.89
CA GLN A 137 -3.51 17.33 -3.50
C GLN A 137 -4.03 16.49 -4.66
N VAL A 138 -5.33 16.46 -4.85
CA VAL A 138 -6.00 15.66 -5.87
C VAL A 138 -6.95 16.51 -6.69
N GLU A 139 -7.15 16.09 -7.94
CA GLU A 139 -8.18 16.61 -8.85
C GLU A 139 -9.02 15.44 -9.33
N TYR A 140 -10.31 15.67 -9.44
CA TYR A 140 -11.25 14.69 -9.99
C TYR A 140 -11.73 15.14 -11.36
N ASP A 141 -12.08 14.18 -12.20
CA ASP A 141 -12.75 14.46 -13.47
C ASP A 141 -14.26 14.71 -13.26
N ALA A 142 -14.97 14.96 -14.35
CA ALA A 142 -16.41 15.21 -14.33
C ALA A 142 -17.25 14.00 -13.88
N LEU A 143 -16.70 12.78 -13.94
CA LEU A 143 -17.32 11.55 -13.48
C LEU A 143 -16.96 11.23 -12.00
N GLY A 144 -16.14 12.07 -11.37
CA GLY A 144 -15.70 11.88 -9.99
C GLY A 144 -14.51 10.92 -9.84
N GLN A 145 -13.86 10.51 -10.93
CA GLN A 145 -12.69 9.67 -10.92
C GLN A 145 -11.43 10.51 -10.64
N LEU A 146 -10.43 9.93 -10.00
CA LEU A 146 -9.17 10.61 -9.71
C LEU A 146 -8.42 10.92 -11.01
N LYS A 147 -8.39 12.20 -11.41
CA LYS A 147 -7.71 12.68 -12.62
C LYS A 147 -6.22 12.94 -12.40
N GLN A 148 -5.90 13.59 -11.29
CA GLN A 148 -4.53 13.93 -10.94
C GLN A 148 -4.31 13.88 -9.44
N LYS A 149 -3.14 13.44 -9.02
CA LYS A 149 -2.66 13.52 -7.65
C LYS A 149 -1.25 14.08 -7.61
N THR A 150 -1.02 15.08 -6.78
CA THR A 150 0.32 15.59 -6.48
C THR A 150 0.70 15.20 -5.06
N VAL A 151 1.96 14.80 -4.87
CA VAL A 151 2.47 14.33 -3.59
C VAL A 151 3.67 15.16 -3.15
N GLY A 152 3.67 15.55 -1.89
CA GLY A 152 4.75 16.28 -1.25
C GLY A 152 4.91 17.70 -1.77
N SER A 153 5.98 18.36 -1.35
CA SER A 153 6.38 19.70 -1.79
C SER A 153 7.89 19.79 -1.87
N LYS A 154 8.40 20.27 -2.99
CA LYS A 154 9.85 20.50 -3.18
C LYS A 154 10.31 21.71 -2.36
N LYS A 155 11.50 21.58 -1.80
CA LYS A 155 12.25 22.68 -1.22
C LYS A 155 13.33 23.14 -2.18
N ASN A 156 13.59 24.45 -2.20
CA ASN A 156 14.72 25.02 -2.88
C ASN A 156 16.01 24.60 -2.13
N PRO A 157 16.96 23.92 -2.79
CA PRO A 157 18.17 23.45 -2.13
C PRO A 157 19.09 24.57 -1.65
N ALA A 158 18.98 25.77 -2.25
CA ALA A 158 19.84 26.90 -1.87
C ALA A 158 19.47 27.51 -0.51
N ASN A 159 18.22 27.47 -0.09
CA ASN A 159 17.74 28.12 1.14
C ASN A 159 16.83 27.23 2.01
N ASN A 160 16.61 25.98 1.60
CA ASN A 160 15.76 24.98 2.30
C ASN A 160 14.30 25.46 2.56
N THR A 161 13.83 26.43 1.79
CA THR A 161 12.42 26.89 1.83
C THR A 161 11.59 26.21 0.74
N TYR A 162 10.27 26.12 0.93
CA TYR A 162 9.39 25.63 -0.11
C TYR A 162 9.28 26.63 -1.26
N TYR A 163 9.22 26.10 -2.50
CA TYR A 163 8.96 26.94 -3.66
C TYR A 163 7.60 27.65 -3.55
N SER A 164 7.55 28.88 -4.07
CA SER A 164 6.30 29.63 -4.26
C SER A 164 6.25 30.12 -5.71
N PRO A 165 5.31 29.65 -6.54
CA PRO A 165 4.25 28.69 -6.22
C PRO A 165 4.79 27.29 -5.86
N ARG A 166 3.96 26.50 -5.17
CA ARG A 166 4.28 25.16 -4.74
C ARG A 166 4.70 24.27 -5.93
N GLN A 167 5.80 23.58 -5.78
CA GLN A 167 6.22 22.53 -6.70
C GLN A 167 6.08 21.15 -6.01
N PRO A 168 5.32 20.20 -6.56
CA PRO A 168 5.19 18.86 -5.99
C PRO A 168 6.48 18.07 -6.14
N LEU A 169 6.71 17.13 -5.23
CA LEU A 169 7.77 16.12 -5.38
C LEU A 169 7.43 15.17 -6.52
N GLN A 170 6.18 14.77 -6.63
CA GLN A 170 5.71 13.90 -7.68
C GLN A 170 4.30 14.29 -8.14
N GLU A 171 4.07 14.15 -9.43
CA GLU A 171 2.76 14.24 -10.04
C GLU A 171 2.34 12.87 -10.59
N GLN A 172 1.07 12.53 -10.44
CA GLN A 172 0.47 11.32 -10.96
C GLN A 172 -0.79 11.71 -11.71
N ALA A 173 -0.81 11.46 -13.00
CA ALA A 173 -1.98 11.67 -13.86
C ALA A 173 -2.60 10.31 -14.21
N TYR A 174 -3.91 10.23 -14.19
CA TYR A 174 -4.67 9.00 -14.39
C TYR A 174 -5.64 9.17 -15.55
N GLU A 175 -5.79 8.14 -16.36
CA GLU A 175 -6.81 8.05 -17.40
C GLU A 175 -7.60 6.74 -17.26
N TYR A 176 -8.89 6.81 -17.55
CA TYR A 176 -9.81 5.69 -17.43
C TYR A 176 -10.59 5.50 -18.73
N ASN A 177 -11.07 4.30 -18.94
CA ASN A 177 -12.02 4.05 -20.02
C ASN A 177 -13.47 4.38 -19.57
N ILE A 178 -14.41 4.26 -20.50
CA ILE A 178 -15.84 4.52 -20.23
C ILE A 178 -16.46 3.59 -19.18
N ARG A 179 -15.81 2.50 -18.82
CA ARG A 179 -16.23 1.55 -17.78
C ARG A 179 -15.60 1.86 -16.42
N GLY A 180 -14.78 2.92 -16.33
CA GLY A 180 -14.05 3.29 -15.12
C GLY A 180 -12.78 2.46 -14.87
N TRP A 181 -12.33 1.65 -15.82
CA TRP A 181 -11.09 0.90 -15.67
C TRP A 181 -9.88 1.80 -15.93
N LEU A 182 -8.88 1.69 -15.09
CA LEU A 182 -7.63 2.45 -15.24
C LEU A 182 -6.92 2.05 -16.54
N LEU A 183 -6.65 3.02 -17.39
CA LEU A 183 -5.88 2.83 -18.63
C LEU A 183 -4.40 3.13 -18.42
N ASN A 184 -4.11 4.19 -17.67
CA ASN A 184 -2.71 4.55 -17.43
C ASN A 184 -2.51 5.41 -16.18
N VAL A 185 -1.26 5.43 -15.75
CA VAL A 185 -0.70 6.38 -14.81
C VAL A 185 0.50 7.01 -15.50
N ASN A 186 0.54 8.35 -15.59
CA ASN A 186 1.67 9.11 -16.14
C ASN A 186 2.06 8.74 -17.58
N LYS A 187 1.11 8.59 -18.47
CA LYS A 187 1.36 8.30 -19.90
C LYS A 187 2.38 9.21 -20.55
N GLY A 188 2.42 10.50 -20.17
CA GLY A 188 3.43 11.45 -20.64
C GLY A 188 4.85 11.01 -20.31
N TYR A 189 5.10 10.51 -19.11
CA TYR A 189 6.41 10.00 -18.69
C TYR A 189 6.79 8.71 -19.41
N MET A 190 5.85 7.86 -19.76
CA MET A 190 6.10 6.69 -20.61
C MET A 190 6.74 7.11 -21.92
N ASN A 191 6.31 8.24 -22.50
CA ASN A 191 6.78 8.80 -23.76
C ASN A 191 7.87 9.87 -23.62
N ASN A 192 8.50 9.99 -22.45
CA ASN A 192 9.53 10.99 -22.13
C ASN A 192 9.07 12.47 -22.18
N ALA A 193 7.77 12.73 -22.10
CA ALA A 193 7.22 14.08 -22.22
C ALA A 193 7.25 14.89 -20.92
N ASN A 194 7.47 14.27 -19.75
CA ASN A 194 7.43 14.92 -18.45
C ASN A 194 8.56 14.45 -17.54
N THR A 195 9.24 15.39 -16.87
CA THR A 195 10.41 15.15 -16.02
C THR A 195 10.11 15.10 -14.51
N ASN A 196 8.86 15.45 -14.08
CA ASN A 196 8.47 15.44 -12.67
C ASN A 196 7.76 14.15 -12.23
N GLN A 197 7.87 13.08 -13.01
CA GLN A 197 7.22 11.81 -12.76
C GLN A 197 8.28 10.72 -12.67
N TYR A 198 8.14 9.82 -11.69
CA TYR A 198 9.12 8.79 -11.38
C TYR A 198 8.65 7.38 -11.75
N PHE A 199 7.41 7.25 -12.14
CA PHE A 199 6.79 5.99 -12.55
C PHE A 199 5.68 6.24 -13.57
N ALA A 200 5.62 5.40 -14.58
CA ALA A 200 4.51 5.32 -15.53
C ALA A 200 4.04 3.88 -15.72
N MET A 201 2.75 3.72 -15.98
CA MET A 201 2.14 2.43 -16.29
C MET A 201 1.02 2.63 -17.30
N GLU A 202 0.90 1.73 -18.27
CA GLU A 202 -0.24 1.63 -19.18
C GLU A 202 -0.79 0.20 -19.16
N LEU A 203 -2.12 0.06 -19.12
CA LEU A 203 -2.82 -1.21 -19.14
C LEU A 203 -3.57 -1.35 -20.48
N GLY A 204 -3.36 -2.46 -21.16
CA GLY A 204 -4.12 -2.84 -22.35
C GLY A 204 -5.26 -3.78 -22.00
N TYR A 205 -6.46 -3.50 -22.49
CA TYR A 205 -7.63 -4.38 -22.39
C TYR A 205 -8.07 -4.77 -23.80
N ASP A 206 -9.00 -4.02 -24.35
CA ASP A 206 -9.53 -4.12 -25.71
C ASP A 206 -8.80 -3.19 -26.71
N LYS A 207 -7.91 -2.34 -26.23
CA LYS A 207 -7.11 -1.38 -27.00
C LYS A 207 -5.65 -1.48 -26.68
N ASN A 208 -4.84 -1.04 -27.63
CA ASN A 208 -3.40 -0.99 -27.51
C ASN A 208 -2.95 0.11 -26.52
N ALA A 209 -1.83 -0.12 -25.85
CA ALA A 209 -1.07 0.92 -25.18
C ALA A 209 -0.32 1.80 -26.19
N SER A 210 0.26 2.92 -25.72
CA SER A 210 0.94 3.91 -26.59
C SER A 210 2.11 3.35 -27.37
N LEU A 211 2.79 2.33 -26.83
CA LEU A 211 4.01 1.72 -27.39
C LEU A 211 3.88 0.22 -27.66
N SER A 212 2.72 -0.38 -27.52
CA SER A 212 2.57 -1.82 -27.74
C SER A 212 1.17 -2.20 -28.17
N THR A 213 1.11 -3.18 -29.05
CA THR A 213 -0.12 -3.90 -29.39
C THR A 213 -0.29 -5.07 -28.45
N PHE A 214 -1.52 -5.29 -27.99
CA PHE A 214 -1.95 -6.45 -27.20
C PHE A 214 -3.06 -7.18 -27.93
N ALA A 215 -3.17 -8.47 -27.73
CA ALA A 215 -4.35 -9.21 -28.17
C ALA A 215 -5.57 -8.69 -27.37
N PRO A 216 -6.61 -8.11 -27.99
CA PRO A 216 -7.69 -7.44 -27.26
C PRO A 216 -8.52 -8.45 -26.46
N LEU A 217 -8.82 -8.07 -25.21
CA LEU A 217 -9.69 -8.82 -24.29
C LEU A 217 -10.88 -7.93 -23.90
N TYR A 218 -12.09 -8.39 -24.17
CA TYR A 218 -13.33 -7.61 -24.00
C TYR A 218 -14.08 -7.94 -22.69
N ASN A 219 -13.58 -8.93 -21.96
CA ASN A 219 -14.20 -9.42 -20.72
C ASN A 219 -13.71 -8.69 -19.45
N GLY A 220 -12.79 -7.72 -19.59
CA GLY A 220 -12.21 -6.99 -18.48
C GLY A 220 -10.85 -7.50 -18.01
N ASN A 221 -10.37 -8.60 -18.56
CA ASN A 221 -9.01 -9.05 -18.31
C ASN A 221 -8.00 -8.07 -18.93
N ILE A 222 -6.88 -7.87 -18.24
CA ILE A 222 -5.76 -7.05 -18.71
C ILE A 222 -4.97 -7.87 -19.73
N ALA A 223 -4.97 -7.46 -21.01
CA ALA A 223 -4.23 -8.15 -22.07
C ALA A 223 -2.72 -7.96 -21.94
N GLY A 224 -2.30 -6.84 -21.36
CA GLY A 224 -0.89 -6.57 -21.09
C GLY A 224 -0.68 -5.28 -20.34
N MET A 225 0.56 -5.07 -19.91
CA MET A 225 0.98 -3.89 -19.14
C MET A 225 2.31 -3.39 -19.67
N LEU A 226 2.43 -2.07 -19.84
CA LEU A 226 3.71 -1.38 -19.97
C LEU A 226 4.01 -0.64 -18.69
N TRP A 227 5.29 -0.55 -18.30
CA TRP A 227 5.72 0.33 -17.23
C TRP A 227 7.13 0.88 -17.47
N LYS A 228 7.42 1.97 -16.78
CA LYS A 228 8.71 2.64 -16.72
C LYS A 228 8.92 3.22 -15.33
N SER A 229 10.11 3.06 -14.77
CA SER A 229 10.49 3.68 -13.49
C SER A 229 11.72 4.57 -13.67
N GLU A 230 11.92 5.51 -12.75
CA GLU A 230 13.06 6.43 -12.76
C GLU A 230 14.41 5.73 -12.54
N GLY A 231 14.42 4.61 -11.81
CA GLY A 231 15.65 3.94 -11.40
C GLY A 231 16.61 3.61 -12.56
N ASP A 232 16.08 3.08 -13.66
CA ASP A 232 16.86 2.76 -14.86
C ASP A 232 16.24 3.30 -16.15
N GLN A 233 15.07 3.92 -16.04
CA GLN A 233 14.28 4.50 -17.14
C GLN A 233 13.95 3.54 -18.28
N GLN A 234 14.12 2.24 -18.06
CA GLN A 234 13.78 1.23 -19.05
C GLN A 234 12.28 1.03 -19.15
N ARG A 235 11.77 0.98 -20.37
CA ARG A 235 10.40 0.60 -20.65
C ARG A 235 10.31 -0.92 -20.74
N ARG A 236 9.36 -1.48 -20.02
CA ARG A 236 9.13 -2.92 -19.96
C ARG A 236 7.67 -3.23 -20.19
N LYS A 237 7.39 -4.44 -20.62
CA LYS A 237 6.03 -4.92 -20.76
C LYS A 237 5.87 -6.35 -20.28
N TYR A 238 4.63 -6.66 -19.92
CA TYR A 238 4.09 -8.01 -19.87
C TYR A 238 2.95 -8.16 -20.88
N ASN A 239 2.91 -9.30 -21.58
CA ASN A 239 1.70 -9.80 -22.22
C ASN A 239 1.14 -10.91 -21.35
N PHE A 240 -0.16 -10.85 -21.06
CA PHE A 240 -0.82 -11.81 -20.19
C PHE A 240 -1.63 -12.81 -21.00
N SER A 241 -1.69 -14.04 -20.51
CA SER A 241 -2.52 -15.11 -21.05
C SER A 241 -3.43 -15.67 -19.96
N TYR A 242 -4.62 -16.12 -20.35
CA TYR A 242 -5.64 -16.59 -19.43
C TYR A 242 -6.23 -17.92 -19.91
N ASP A 243 -6.75 -18.72 -18.99
CA ASP A 243 -7.54 -19.90 -19.29
C ASP A 243 -9.03 -19.55 -19.55
N ALA A 244 -9.84 -20.54 -19.86
CA ALA A 244 -11.26 -20.37 -20.11
C ALA A 244 -12.06 -19.88 -18.90
N ALA A 245 -11.51 -20.02 -17.68
CA ALA A 245 -12.08 -19.52 -16.44
C ALA A 245 -11.55 -18.12 -16.07
N ASN A 246 -10.83 -17.43 -16.98
CA ASN A 246 -10.22 -16.12 -16.77
C ASN A 246 -9.13 -16.08 -15.69
N ARG A 247 -8.47 -17.21 -15.43
CA ARG A 247 -7.33 -17.28 -14.52
C ARG A 247 -6.04 -17.10 -15.32
N LEU A 248 -5.06 -16.35 -14.76
CA LEU A 248 -3.78 -16.06 -15.41
C LEU A 248 -3.00 -17.36 -15.64
N THR A 249 -2.55 -17.62 -16.87
CA THR A 249 -1.72 -18.79 -17.22
C THR A 249 -0.28 -18.43 -17.56
N ALA A 250 -0.02 -17.18 -17.98
CA ALA A 250 1.33 -16.69 -18.26
C ALA A 250 1.39 -15.16 -18.23
N GLY A 251 2.59 -14.65 -17.95
CA GLY A 251 3.01 -13.28 -18.15
C GLY A 251 4.33 -13.26 -18.91
N ALA A 252 4.30 -12.97 -20.22
CA ALA A 252 5.49 -12.91 -21.06
C ALA A 252 6.15 -11.54 -20.97
N PHE A 253 7.35 -11.49 -20.41
CA PHE A 253 8.14 -10.28 -20.21
C PHE A 253 8.89 -9.87 -21.48
N ALA A 254 9.03 -8.55 -21.71
CA ALA A 254 9.97 -8.00 -22.68
C ALA A 254 10.39 -6.57 -22.30
N GLN A 255 11.57 -6.17 -22.78
CA GLN A 255 12.10 -4.81 -22.64
C GLN A 255 12.06 -4.07 -23.98
N TYR A 256 11.90 -2.76 -23.94
CA TYR A 256 11.99 -1.88 -25.10
C TYR A 256 13.40 -1.85 -25.66
N VAL A 257 13.51 -1.94 -26.98
CA VAL A 257 14.76 -1.89 -27.73
C VAL A 257 14.83 -0.65 -28.61
N SER A 258 13.78 -0.41 -29.41
CA SER A 258 13.78 0.67 -30.38
C SER A 258 12.38 0.97 -30.91
N GLY A 259 12.28 1.98 -31.77
CA GLY A 259 11.03 2.34 -32.44
C GLY A 259 10.15 3.32 -31.65
N SER A 260 8.98 3.61 -32.16
CA SER A 260 8.01 4.52 -31.53
C SER A 260 6.57 4.12 -31.87
N GLY A 261 5.63 4.50 -31.03
CA GLY A 261 4.23 4.16 -31.20
C GLY A 261 4.01 2.66 -31.43
N SER A 262 3.19 2.28 -32.37
CA SER A 262 2.90 0.88 -32.70
C SER A 262 4.08 0.10 -33.32
N SER A 263 5.12 0.80 -33.79
CA SER A 263 6.36 0.19 -34.33
C SER A 263 7.43 -0.03 -33.26
N ALA A 264 7.16 0.22 -31.98
CA ALA A 264 8.08 -0.03 -30.89
C ALA A 264 8.38 -1.53 -30.78
N VAL A 265 9.67 -1.84 -30.72
CA VAL A 265 10.19 -3.21 -30.63
C VAL A 265 10.51 -3.52 -29.17
N PHE A 266 9.97 -4.63 -28.71
CA PHE A 266 10.24 -5.19 -27.38
C PHE A 266 10.76 -6.62 -27.54
N ASN A 267 11.82 -6.95 -26.83
CA ASN A 267 12.35 -8.33 -26.79
C ASN A 267 13.00 -8.63 -25.44
N ILE A 268 13.50 -9.83 -25.28
CA ILE A 268 14.34 -10.23 -24.14
C ILE A 268 15.76 -9.74 -24.44
N SER A 269 16.06 -8.49 -24.09
CA SER A 269 17.35 -7.86 -24.30
C SER A 269 18.24 -7.95 -23.07
N ALA A 270 19.56 -7.91 -23.26
CA ALA A 270 20.57 -8.00 -22.21
C ALA A 270 20.38 -9.23 -21.28
N ASN A 271 19.82 -10.32 -21.83
CA ASN A 271 19.51 -11.56 -21.09
C ASN A 271 18.56 -11.34 -19.87
N ILE A 272 17.77 -10.26 -19.86
CA ILE A 272 16.81 -9.99 -18.80
C ILE A 272 15.44 -10.53 -19.21
N ASP A 273 14.97 -11.52 -18.49
CA ASP A 273 13.66 -12.15 -18.64
C ASP A 273 13.07 -12.43 -17.27
N TYR A 274 11.92 -11.81 -16.97
CA TYR A 274 11.15 -12.03 -15.76
C TYR A 274 9.80 -12.69 -16.06
N SER A 275 9.74 -13.46 -17.14
CA SER A 275 8.52 -14.16 -17.52
C SER A 275 8.09 -15.16 -16.47
N VAL A 276 6.76 -15.24 -16.30
CA VAL A 276 6.09 -16.26 -15.50
C VAL A 276 5.23 -17.08 -16.45
N SER A 277 5.26 -18.41 -16.33
CA SER A 277 4.55 -19.33 -17.22
C SER A 277 4.09 -20.60 -16.48
N GLY A 278 3.33 -21.44 -17.18
CA GLY A 278 2.92 -22.74 -16.63
C GLY A 278 2.06 -22.65 -15.37
N LEU A 279 1.30 -21.52 -15.20
CA LEU A 279 0.33 -21.44 -14.13
C LEU A 279 -0.84 -22.36 -14.45
N THR A 280 -1.04 -23.35 -13.62
CA THR A 280 -2.18 -24.28 -13.70
C THR A 280 -2.93 -24.30 -12.38
N TYR A 281 -4.18 -24.69 -12.44
CA TYR A 281 -5.07 -24.61 -11.30
C TYR A 281 -5.87 -25.90 -11.13
N ASP A 282 -6.25 -26.20 -9.91
CA ASP A 282 -7.22 -27.23 -9.62
C ASP A 282 -8.68 -26.74 -9.85
N ALA A 283 -9.66 -27.61 -9.58
CA ALA A 283 -11.07 -27.28 -9.72
C ALA A 283 -11.56 -26.21 -8.72
N ASN A 284 -10.89 -26.07 -7.58
CA ASN A 284 -11.18 -25.06 -6.56
C ASN A 284 -10.56 -23.69 -6.88
N GLY A 285 -9.70 -23.61 -7.92
CA GLY A 285 -8.94 -22.40 -8.29
C GLY A 285 -7.61 -22.27 -7.55
N ASN A 286 -7.17 -23.29 -6.82
CA ASN A 286 -5.85 -23.29 -6.19
C ASN A 286 -4.75 -23.42 -7.25
N LEU A 287 -3.65 -22.68 -7.11
CA LEU A 287 -2.49 -22.75 -8.01
C LEU A 287 -1.78 -24.12 -7.84
N LYS A 288 -1.57 -24.84 -8.94
CA LYS A 288 -0.92 -26.16 -8.95
C LYS A 288 0.54 -26.08 -9.38
N THR A 289 0.83 -25.32 -10.40
CA THR A 289 2.18 -25.16 -10.93
C THR A 289 2.44 -23.71 -11.32
N MET A 290 3.70 -23.30 -11.27
CA MET A 290 4.19 -22.01 -11.77
C MET A 290 5.68 -22.13 -12.09
N THR A 291 6.10 -21.53 -13.16
CA THR A 291 7.52 -21.38 -13.52
C THR A 291 7.87 -19.91 -13.61
N GLN A 292 8.91 -19.47 -12.92
CA GLN A 292 9.37 -18.09 -12.93
C GLN A 292 10.84 -18.00 -13.35
N LYS A 293 11.13 -17.02 -14.20
CA LYS A 293 12.50 -16.62 -14.56
C LYS A 293 12.93 -15.39 -13.77
N GLY A 294 14.21 -15.30 -13.48
CA GLY A 294 14.80 -14.17 -12.77
C GLY A 294 16.25 -13.94 -13.13
N LEU A 295 16.78 -12.76 -12.82
CA LEU A 295 18.14 -12.37 -13.21
C LEU A 295 19.17 -12.92 -12.22
N ILE A 296 20.10 -13.74 -12.72
CA ILE A 296 21.27 -14.25 -12.00
C ILE A 296 22.51 -14.03 -12.86
N LEU A 297 23.46 -13.23 -12.39
CA LEU A 297 24.77 -13.02 -13.04
C LEU A 297 24.67 -12.80 -14.57
N ASN A 298 23.85 -11.85 -15.00
CA ASN A 298 23.64 -11.47 -16.42
C ASN A 298 22.93 -12.55 -17.28
N ALA A 299 22.27 -13.51 -16.66
CA ALA A 299 21.40 -14.46 -17.34
C ALA A 299 20.05 -14.51 -16.62
N SER A 300 19.02 -14.94 -17.32
CA SER A 300 17.69 -15.13 -16.69
C SER A 300 17.27 -16.60 -16.80
N PRO A 301 17.84 -17.48 -15.97
CA PRO A 301 17.41 -18.85 -15.88
C PRO A 301 16.02 -18.94 -15.24
N THR A 302 15.45 -20.12 -15.27
CA THR A 302 14.35 -20.47 -14.37
C THR A 302 14.89 -20.46 -12.94
N ILE A 303 14.39 -19.56 -12.12
CA ILE A 303 14.75 -19.45 -10.69
C ILE A 303 13.84 -20.28 -9.83
N ASP A 304 12.55 -20.40 -10.20
CA ASP A 304 11.57 -21.19 -9.52
C ASP A 304 10.77 -22.04 -10.51
N GLN A 305 10.55 -23.31 -10.18
CA GLN A 305 9.67 -24.23 -10.89
C GLN A 305 8.80 -24.96 -9.87
N PHE A 306 7.71 -24.31 -9.49
CA PHE A 306 6.87 -24.74 -8.37
C PHE A 306 5.87 -25.81 -8.73
N THR A 307 5.70 -26.72 -7.78
CA THR A 307 4.54 -27.59 -7.65
C THR A 307 3.91 -27.37 -6.27
N TYR A 308 2.62 -27.06 -6.24
CA TYR A 308 1.84 -26.82 -5.04
C TYR A 308 0.96 -28.04 -4.76
N ASN A 309 1.11 -28.66 -3.61
CA ASN A 309 0.30 -29.76 -3.15
C ASN A 309 -0.62 -29.30 -2.01
N TYR A 310 -1.86 -29.76 -2.05
CA TYR A 310 -2.86 -29.38 -1.05
C TYR A 310 -3.24 -30.59 -0.19
N LYS A 311 -3.73 -30.33 1.03
CA LYS A 311 -4.20 -31.38 1.96
C LYS A 311 -5.36 -32.13 1.34
N ASN A 312 -5.57 -33.37 1.82
CA ASN A 312 -6.66 -34.27 1.38
C ASN A 312 -6.71 -34.52 -0.13
N THR A 313 -5.57 -34.71 -0.77
CA THR A 313 -5.48 -35.10 -2.19
C THR A 313 -6.27 -34.14 -3.10
N GLU A 314 -6.08 -32.81 -2.91
CA GLU A 314 -6.68 -31.72 -3.72
C GLU A 314 -8.15 -31.34 -3.38
N TYR A 315 -8.77 -31.97 -2.38
CA TYR A 315 -10.09 -31.57 -1.91
C TYR A 315 -10.06 -30.51 -0.81
N SER A 316 -8.91 -29.81 -0.64
CA SER A 316 -8.71 -28.79 0.37
C SER A 316 -8.00 -27.57 -0.23
N ASN A 317 -8.33 -26.37 0.27
CA ASN A 317 -7.60 -25.15 -0.04
C ASN A 317 -6.40 -24.93 0.91
N LYS A 318 -6.12 -25.87 1.82
CA LYS A 318 -4.97 -25.79 2.73
C LYS A 318 -3.73 -26.34 2.02
N LEU A 319 -2.74 -25.48 1.82
CA LEU A 319 -1.46 -25.85 1.20
C LEU A 319 -0.74 -26.87 2.09
N ALA A 320 -0.29 -27.96 1.51
CA ALA A 320 0.46 -28.98 2.21
C ALA A 320 1.96 -28.81 2.01
N LYS A 321 2.36 -28.64 0.75
CA LYS A 321 3.77 -28.55 0.36
C LYS A 321 3.95 -27.67 -0.87
N VAL A 322 5.10 -27.00 -0.93
CA VAL A 322 5.61 -26.34 -2.13
C VAL A 322 6.95 -26.97 -2.47
N THR A 323 7.06 -27.51 -3.67
CA THR A 323 8.31 -28.05 -4.17
C THR A 323 8.83 -27.15 -5.27
N ASP A 324 10.10 -26.74 -5.18
CA ASP A 324 10.82 -26.10 -6.25
C ASP A 324 11.79 -27.10 -6.90
N SER A 325 11.63 -27.32 -8.22
CA SER A 325 12.49 -28.20 -9.01
C SER A 325 13.46 -27.45 -9.92
N ALA A 326 13.58 -26.13 -9.79
CA ALA A 326 14.48 -25.34 -10.61
C ALA A 326 15.95 -25.67 -10.30
N ALA A 327 16.72 -25.95 -11.36
CA ALA A 327 18.15 -26.27 -11.22
C ALA A 327 19.00 -25.10 -10.73
N ALA A 328 18.52 -23.86 -10.88
CA ALA A 328 19.19 -22.63 -10.45
C ALA A 328 18.93 -22.25 -9.00
N ALA A 329 18.15 -23.03 -8.27
CA ALA A 329 17.66 -22.76 -6.91
C ALA A 329 18.75 -22.61 -5.84
N SER A 330 20.03 -22.80 -6.18
CA SER A 330 21.12 -22.74 -5.21
C SER A 330 21.62 -21.34 -4.85
N SER A 331 21.16 -20.28 -5.56
CA SER A 331 21.76 -18.94 -5.38
C SER A 331 21.23 -18.20 -4.15
N GLY A 332 20.02 -18.49 -3.69
CA GLY A 332 19.38 -17.87 -2.55
C GLY A 332 19.28 -16.35 -2.63
N LYS A 333 19.26 -15.77 -3.86
CA LYS A 333 19.27 -14.34 -4.12
C LYS A 333 18.04 -13.95 -4.96
N LEU A 334 17.58 -12.72 -4.79
CA LEU A 334 16.64 -12.04 -5.69
C LEU A 334 15.27 -12.73 -5.88
N GLY A 335 14.65 -13.19 -4.81
CA GLY A 335 13.29 -13.72 -4.86
C GLY A 335 13.19 -15.21 -5.16
N ASP A 336 14.31 -15.91 -5.23
CA ASP A 336 14.42 -17.36 -5.29
C ASP A 336 13.81 -17.98 -4.02
N PHE A 337 12.88 -18.90 -4.21
CA PHE A 337 12.23 -19.62 -3.11
C PHE A 337 13.23 -20.58 -2.45
N LYS A 338 13.18 -20.64 -1.14
CA LYS A 338 13.98 -21.60 -0.38
C LYS A 338 13.10 -22.72 0.16
N ASP A 339 13.22 -23.88 -0.43
CA ASP A 339 12.69 -25.11 0.15
C ASP A 339 13.56 -25.50 1.35
N GLY A 340 13.17 -25.03 2.54
CA GLY A 340 13.86 -25.34 3.81
C GLY A 340 13.55 -26.73 4.35
N ASN A 341 12.60 -27.45 3.73
CA ASN A 341 12.10 -28.73 4.19
C ASN A 341 12.19 -29.81 3.08
N VAL A 342 13.29 -29.84 2.37
CA VAL A 342 13.53 -30.77 1.26
C VAL A 342 13.30 -32.21 1.71
N GLY A 343 12.43 -32.95 1.01
CA GLY A 343 12.17 -34.36 1.22
C GLY A 343 11.15 -34.69 2.30
N ALA A 344 10.68 -33.73 3.10
CA ALA A 344 9.57 -33.98 4.03
C ALA A 344 8.23 -34.14 3.31
N THR A 345 7.27 -34.78 3.97
CA THR A 345 5.94 -35.00 3.39
C THR A 345 5.15 -33.71 3.25
N ASP A 346 5.14 -32.86 4.29
CA ASP A 346 4.41 -31.60 4.34
C ASP A 346 5.25 -30.47 4.92
N ASP A 347 5.15 -29.27 4.32
CA ASP A 347 5.82 -28.07 4.81
C ASP A 347 4.94 -27.30 5.80
N TYR A 348 3.63 -27.46 5.68
CA TYR A 348 2.63 -26.67 6.41
C TYR A 348 1.71 -27.54 7.25
N SER A 349 1.47 -27.11 8.48
CA SER A 349 0.50 -27.75 9.38
C SER A 349 -0.56 -26.74 9.84
N TYR A 350 -1.74 -27.23 10.17
CA TYR A 350 -2.90 -26.41 10.53
C TYR A 350 -3.64 -27.02 11.72
N ASP A 351 -4.22 -26.15 12.55
CA ASP A 351 -5.16 -26.57 13.59
C ASP A 351 -6.54 -26.93 13.01
N VAL A 352 -7.46 -27.34 13.88
CA VAL A 352 -8.83 -27.73 13.51
C VAL A 352 -9.64 -26.54 12.95
N ASN A 353 -9.28 -25.31 13.30
CA ASN A 353 -9.90 -24.07 12.82
C ASN A 353 -9.30 -23.59 11.49
N GLY A 354 -8.23 -24.23 11.02
CA GLY A 354 -7.54 -23.87 9.79
C GLY A 354 -6.44 -22.82 9.95
N ASN A 355 -6.05 -22.49 11.17
CA ASN A 355 -4.91 -21.60 11.40
C ASN A 355 -3.61 -22.35 11.15
N LEU A 356 -2.61 -21.68 10.56
CA LEU A 356 -1.29 -22.26 10.28
C LEU A 356 -0.54 -22.53 11.60
N THR A 357 -0.15 -23.77 11.85
CA THR A 357 0.57 -24.16 13.07
C THR A 357 2.05 -24.43 12.86
N ALA A 358 2.50 -24.66 11.62
CA ALA A 358 3.92 -24.76 11.27
C ALA A 358 4.17 -24.30 9.83
N ASP A 359 5.37 -23.73 9.58
CA ASP A 359 5.94 -23.40 8.26
C ASP A 359 7.40 -23.84 8.26
N LEU A 360 7.64 -25.06 7.82
CA LEU A 360 8.97 -25.69 7.91
C LEU A 360 9.95 -25.07 6.91
N ASN A 361 9.47 -24.48 5.79
CA ASN A 361 10.31 -23.76 4.85
C ASN A 361 10.94 -22.50 5.46
N LYS A 362 10.29 -21.93 6.48
CA LYS A 362 10.83 -20.80 7.27
C LYS A 362 11.46 -21.22 8.59
N GLY A 363 11.61 -22.53 8.85
CA GLY A 363 12.11 -23.05 10.11
C GLY A 363 11.17 -22.82 11.30
N ILE A 364 9.88 -22.57 11.05
CA ILE A 364 8.87 -22.37 12.10
C ILE A 364 8.21 -23.71 12.40
N SER A 365 8.62 -24.36 13.50
CA SER A 365 8.12 -25.68 13.90
C SER A 365 6.80 -25.64 14.65
N ALA A 366 6.46 -24.53 15.29
CA ALA A 366 5.19 -24.37 16.00
C ALA A 366 4.72 -22.92 16.07
N ILE A 367 3.43 -22.70 15.87
CA ILE A 367 2.70 -21.45 16.09
C ILE A 367 1.53 -21.75 17.02
N SER A 368 1.43 -21.06 18.13
CA SER A 368 0.31 -21.16 19.08
C SER A 368 -0.58 -19.92 18.97
N TYR A 369 -1.88 -20.15 19.05
CA TYR A 369 -2.90 -19.10 19.03
C TYR A 369 -3.59 -19.03 20.40
N ASN A 370 -3.98 -17.83 20.80
CA ASN A 370 -4.67 -17.54 22.06
C ASN A 370 -6.19 -17.62 21.88
#